data_45dcec65ed949b16154292aa05ec2afb
#
_entry.id   45dcec65ed949b16154292aa05ec2afb
#
_cell.length_a   1.000
_cell.length_b   1.000
_cell.length_c   1.000
_cell.angle_alpha   90.00
_cell.angle_beta   90.00
_cell.angle_gamma   90.00
#
_symmetry.space_group_name_H-M   'P 1'
#
loop_
_entity.id
_entity.type
_entity.pdbx_description
1 polymer ?
#
loop_
_entity_poly.entity_id
_entity_poly.type
_entity_poly.pdbx_seq_one_letter_code
_entity_poly.pdbx_strand_id
1 'polypeptide(L)'
;MEIELDKTEQKIVDATIFLLDKEGMNGTTTKKIAKKAEVSEVTVFRKFKSKDNLLKIAKIYYSDYFLEKISDIFTNYEDTDLESLLKNTLWKLVNFLDNNLDIIKIALDELMSNLEEEKIFSKFSDEVLKNLTNIFQEQIDKGKIRKINHSAAALTVFSVIVEGIIFWKFESKVSNDDTNKYLDDFLDIFIKGITN
;
A
#
# COMPACT_ATOMS: atom_id res chain seq x y z
N MET A 1 13.19 -11.36 -4.21
CA MET A 1 14.65 -11.13 -4.41
C MET A 1 14.93 -9.78 -3.81
N GLU A 2 15.58 -9.76 -2.67
CA GLU A 2 15.92 -8.52 -1.97
C GLU A 2 16.93 -7.73 -2.82
N ILE A 3 16.58 -6.50 -3.19
CA ILE A 3 17.48 -5.62 -3.95
C ILE A 3 18.23 -4.76 -2.93
N GLU A 4 19.51 -5.08 -2.70
CA GLU A 4 20.40 -4.20 -1.93
C GLU A 4 20.87 -3.04 -2.81
N LEU A 5 20.58 -1.81 -2.40
CA LEU A 5 21.01 -0.59 -3.06
C LEU A 5 22.08 0.11 -2.23
N ASP A 6 23.12 0.61 -2.87
CA ASP A 6 24.02 1.53 -2.19
C ASP A 6 23.37 2.92 -1.99
N LYS A 7 23.99 3.78 -1.17
CA LYS A 7 23.44 5.12 -0.86
C LYS A 7 23.16 5.99 -2.10
N THR A 8 23.93 5.84 -3.16
CA THR A 8 23.76 6.60 -4.40
C THR A 8 22.60 6.00 -5.22
N GLU A 9 22.53 4.69 -5.30
CA GLU A 9 21.44 3.97 -5.97
C GLU A 9 20.11 4.26 -5.28
N GLN A 10 20.08 4.28 -3.93
CA GLN A 10 18.90 4.65 -3.17
C GLN A 10 18.40 6.04 -3.53
N LYS A 11 19.28 7.07 -3.52
CA LYS A 11 18.89 8.43 -3.89
C LYS A 11 18.32 8.51 -5.31
N ILE A 12 18.87 7.74 -6.25
CA ILE A 12 18.40 7.71 -7.63
C ILE A 12 17.02 7.04 -7.70
N VAL A 13 16.82 5.95 -6.99
CA VAL A 13 15.55 5.23 -6.92
C VAL A 13 14.46 6.10 -6.27
N ASP A 14 14.74 6.74 -5.14
CA ASP A 14 13.82 7.67 -4.46
C ASP A 14 13.41 8.83 -5.37
N ALA A 15 14.38 9.44 -6.05
CA ALA A 15 14.13 10.49 -7.03
C ALA A 15 13.28 10.02 -8.21
N THR A 16 13.45 8.77 -8.62
CA THR A 16 12.68 8.16 -9.72
C THR A 16 11.21 7.99 -9.33
N ILE A 17 10.93 7.43 -8.16
CA ILE A 17 9.56 7.25 -7.67
C ILE A 17 8.87 8.60 -7.49
N PHE A 18 9.55 9.57 -6.86
CA PHE A 18 9.01 10.92 -6.72
C PHE A 18 8.60 11.55 -8.06
N LEU A 19 9.43 11.40 -9.10
CA LEU A 19 9.12 11.95 -10.41
C LEU A 19 8.01 11.18 -11.14
N LEU A 20 7.93 9.87 -10.96
CA LEU A 20 6.82 9.05 -11.48
C LEU A 20 5.48 9.51 -10.92
N ASP A 21 5.41 9.81 -9.63
CA ASP A 21 4.19 10.35 -9.02
C ASP A 21 3.82 11.73 -9.57
N LYS A 22 4.79 12.64 -9.65
CA LYS A 22 4.51 14.04 -10.02
C LYS A 22 4.30 14.27 -11.52
N GLU A 23 4.99 13.54 -12.36
CA GLU A 23 5.08 13.82 -13.78
C GLU A 23 4.70 12.62 -14.67
N GLY A 24 4.40 11.47 -14.05
CA GLY A 24 4.10 10.22 -14.73
C GLY A 24 5.30 9.64 -15.50
N MET A 25 5.08 8.52 -16.19
CA MET A 25 6.11 7.78 -16.91
C MET A 25 6.79 8.62 -18.00
N ASN A 26 6.02 9.38 -18.78
CA ASN A 26 6.52 10.20 -19.90
C ASN A 26 7.29 11.43 -19.43
N GLY A 27 6.90 12.01 -18.29
CA GLY A 27 7.56 13.17 -17.70
C GLY A 27 8.87 12.84 -16.97
N THR A 28 9.05 11.59 -16.54
CA THR A 28 10.23 11.11 -15.82
C THR A 28 11.37 10.83 -16.78
N THR A 29 12.39 11.67 -16.78
CA THR A 29 13.59 11.53 -17.64
C THR A 29 14.85 11.31 -16.81
N THR A 30 15.87 10.65 -17.35
CA THR A 30 17.18 10.43 -16.67
C THR A 30 17.81 11.75 -16.22
N LYS A 31 17.66 12.81 -17.01
CA LYS A 31 18.13 14.16 -16.68
C LYS A 31 17.43 14.73 -15.43
N LYS A 32 16.10 14.58 -15.33
CA LYS A 32 15.34 15.05 -14.17
C LYS A 32 15.65 14.22 -12.94
N ILE A 33 15.76 12.89 -13.11
CA ILE A 33 16.15 11.96 -12.04
C ILE A 33 17.52 12.34 -11.48
N ALA A 34 18.52 12.52 -12.35
CA ALA A 34 19.88 12.92 -11.96
C ALA A 34 19.88 14.25 -11.17
N LYS A 35 19.14 15.25 -11.67
CA LYS A 35 18.99 16.55 -10.99
C LYS A 35 18.34 16.39 -9.60
N LYS A 36 17.27 15.61 -9.49
CA LYS A 36 16.53 15.39 -8.23
C LYS A 36 17.37 14.59 -7.22
N ALA A 37 18.14 13.59 -7.70
CA ALA A 37 19.02 12.77 -6.88
C ALA A 37 20.37 13.46 -6.54
N GLU A 38 20.60 14.67 -7.05
CA GLU A 38 21.85 15.43 -6.88
C GLU A 38 23.10 14.66 -7.38
N VAL A 39 22.95 13.97 -8.52
CA VAL A 39 24.04 13.25 -9.17
C VAL A 39 24.16 13.64 -10.64
N SER A 40 25.23 13.21 -11.32
CA SER A 40 25.33 13.38 -12.76
C SER A 40 24.48 12.34 -13.52
N GLU A 41 23.99 12.69 -14.71
CA GLU A 41 23.29 11.74 -15.58
C GLU A 41 24.17 10.54 -15.95
N VAL A 42 25.48 10.77 -16.08
CA VAL A 42 26.49 9.70 -16.26
C VAL A 42 26.47 8.71 -15.08
N THR A 43 26.28 9.21 -13.85
CA THR A 43 26.17 8.36 -12.65
C THR A 43 24.93 7.47 -12.73
N VAL A 44 23.79 8.04 -13.14
CA VAL A 44 22.54 7.27 -13.33
C VAL A 44 22.77 6.15 -14.36
N PHE A 45 23.35 6.48 -15.52
CA PHE A 45 23.63 5.49 -16.55
C PHE A 45 24.64 4.42 -16.11
N ARG A 46 25.68 4.81 -15.39
CA ARG A 46 26.68 3.87 -14.87
C ARG A 46 26.05 2.85 -13.93
N LYS A 47 25.12 3.30 -13.07
CA LYS A 47 24.46 2.47 -12.05
C LYS A 47 23.37 1.58 -12.65
N PHE A 48 22.52 2.13 -13.46
CA PHE A 48 21.28 1.46 -13.90
C PHE A 48 21.27 1.06 -15.39
N LYS A 49 22.25 1.47 -16.18
CA LYS A 49 22.43 1.15 -17.61
C LYS A 49 21.39 1.75 -18.55
N SER A 50 20.10 1.73 -18.18
CA SER A 50 19.01 2.33 -18.96
C SER A 50 17.94 2.90 -18.06
N LYS A 51 17.08 3.78 -18.60
CA LYS A 51 15.90 4.31 -17.92
C LYS A 51 14.95 3.16 -17.55
N ASP A 52 14.69 2.25 -18.47
CA ASP A 52 13.73 1.15 -18.26
C ASP A 52 14.18 0.21 -17.13
N ASN A 53 15.49 -0.10 -17.09
CA ASN A 53 16.04 -0.89 -15.99
C ASN A 53 15.96 -0.16 -14.63
N LEU A 54 16.22 1.16 -14.63
CA LEU A 54 16.05 1.97 -13.41
C LEU A 54 14.59 1.96 -12.94
N LEU A 55 13.64 2.14 -13.86
CA LEU A 55 12.21 2.10 -13.54
C LEU A 55 11.79 0.73 -12.97
N LYS A 56 12.28 -0.35 -13.57
CA LYS A 56 12.02 -1.72 -13.10
C LYS A 56 12.57 -1.93 -11.69
N ILE A 57 13.83 -1.56 -11.44
CA ILE A 57 14.46 -1.69 -10.11
C ILE A 57 13.73 -0.82 -9.08
N ALA A 58 13.39 0.42 -9.43
CA ALA A 58 12.68 1.32 -8.54
C ALA A 58 11.32 0.75 -8.13
N LYS A 59 10.55 0.22 -9.07
CA LYS A 59 9.25 -0.42 -8.80
C LYS A 59 9.38 -1.63 -7.88
N ILE A 60 10.33 -2.53 -8.15
CA ILE A 60 10.54 -3.72 -7.33
C ILE A 60 10.95 -3.32 -5.91
N TYR A 61 11.94 -2.44 -5.76
CA TYR A 61 12.44 -1.98 -4.47
C TYR A 61 11.33 -1.36 -3.61
N TYR A 62 10.53 -0.48 -4.20
CA TYR A 62 9.42 0.15 -3.48
C TYR A 62 8.27 -0.83 -3.19
N SER A 63 8.01 -1.78 -4.07
CA SER A 63 7.02 -2.82 -3.82
C SER A 63 7.42 -3.67 -2.62
N ASP A 64 8.67 -4.14 -2.54
CA ASP A 64 9.15 -4.95 -1.44
C ASP A 64 9.14 -4.18 -0.11
N TYR A 65 9.65 -2.93 -0.11
CA TYR A 65 9.56 -2.04 1.06
C TYR A 65 8.12 -1.79 1.51
N PHE A 66 7.22 -1.52 0.55
CA PHE A 66 5.81 -1.26 0.81
C PHE A 66 5.14 -2.46 1.46
N LEU A 67 5.40 -3.68 0.95
CA LEU A 67 4.86 -4.91 1.49
C LEU A 67 5.39 -5.23 2.89
N GLU A 68 6.68 -5.00 3.15
CA GLU A 68 7.27 -5.13 4.48
C GLU A 68 6.53 -4.24 5.49
N LYS A 69 6.30 -2.97 5.16
CA LYS A 69 5.57 -2.04 6.03
C LYS A 69 4.11 -2.41 6.24
N ILE A 70 3.45 -2.95 5.22
CA ILE A 70 2.11 -3.52 5.37
C ILE A 70 2.13 -4.69 6.35
N SER A 71 3.06 -5.62 6.20
CA SER A 71 3.20 -6.76 7.11
C SER A 71 3.44 -6.32 8.56
N ASP A 72 4.30 -5.31 8.80
CA ASP A 72 4.56 -4.73 10.12
C ASP A 72 3.29 -4.20 10.80
N ILE A 73 2.35 -3.64 10.04
CA ILE A 73 1.07 -3.14 10.58
C ILE A 73 0.26 -4.26 11.22
N PHE A 74 0.33 -5.47 10.65
CA PHE A 74 -0.45 -6.63 11.09
C PHE A 74 0.27 -7.51 12.13
N THR A 75 1.58 -7.33 12.36
CA THR A 75 2.35 -8.20 13.28
C THR A 75 2.38 -7.71 14.72
N ASN A 76 2.17 -6.44 14.98
CA ASN A 76 2.32 -5.81 16.29
C ASN A 76 0.96 -5.38 16.87
N TYR A 77 0.06 -6.33 17.16
CA TYR A 77 -1.15 -6.04 17.90
C TYR A 77 -1.15 -6.73 19.27
N GLU A 78 -1.52 -5.98 20.31
CA GLU A 78 -1.75 -6.52 21.64
C GLU A 78 -3.08 -7.30 21.64
N ASP A 79 -3.23 -8.27 22.56
CA ASP A 79 -4.49 -9.03 22.72
C ASP A 79 -5.59 -8.13 23.33
N THR A 80 -6.10 -7.24 22.50
CA THR A 80 -7.18 -6.30 22.81
C THR A 80 -8.53 -6.89 22.38
N ASP A 81 -9.62 -6.16 22.64
CA ASP A 81 -10.92 -6.51 22.05
C ASP A 81 -10.89 -6.33 20.52
N LEU A 82 -11.82 -6.98 19.82
CA LEU A 82 -11.87 -6.97 18.34
C LEU A 82 -12.01 -5.58 17.77
N GLU A 83 -12.81 -4.71 18.39
CA GLU A 83 -13.06 -3.35 17.91
C GLU A 83 -11.76 -2.54 17.93
N SER A 84 -11.08 -2.51 19.07
CA SER A 84 -9.80 -1.84 19.24
C SER A 84 -8.73 -2.40 18.31
N LEU A 85 -8.70 -3.73 18.13
CA LEU A 85 -7.78 -4.40 17.22
C LEU A 85 -8.00 -3.93 15.78
N LEU A 86 -9.21 -4.05 15.26
CA LEU A 86 -9.54 -3.65 13.90
C LEU A 86 -9.33 -2.15 13.69
N LYS A 87 -9.84 -1.34 14.62
CA LYS A 87 -9.70 0.12 14.56
C LYS A 87 -8.22 0.53 14.46
N ASN A 88 -7.39 0.06 15.35
CA ASN A 88 -5.96 0.40 15.37
C ASN A 88 -5.24 -0.09 14.10
N THR A 89 -5.51 -1.31 13.67
CA THR A 89 -4.88 -1.89 12.47
C THR A 89 -5.29 -1.13 11.21
N LEU A 90 -6.60 -0.89 11.03
CA LEU A 90 -7.11 -0.20 9.84
C LEU A 90 -6.70 1.28 9.81
N TRP A 91 -6.63 1.94 10.97
CA TRP A 91 -6.10 3.31 11.07
C TRP A 91 -4.64 3.38 10.65
N LYS A 92 -3.80 2.46 11.12
CA LYS A 92 -2.39 2.38 10.69
C LYS A 92 -2.29 2.14 9.19
N LEU A 93 -3.13 1.25 8.65
CA LEU A 93 -3.15 0.92 7.23
C LEU A 93 -3.58 2.13 6.39
N VAL A 94 -4.69 2.80 6.73
CA VAL A 94 -5.17 3.99 6.02
C VAL A 94 -4.12 5.11 6.06
N ASN A 95 -3.55 5.40 7.23
CA ASN A 95 -2.50 6.41 7.35
C ASN A 95 -1.25 6.05 6.55
N PHE A 96 -0.86 4.79 6.52
CA PHE A 96 0.26 4.34 5.71
C PHE A 96 -0.02 4.54 4.21
N LEU A 97 -1.21 4.14 3.75
CA LEU A 97 -1.62 4.32 2.36
C LEU A 97 -1.71 5.80 1.98
N ASP A 98 -2.24 6.65 2.87
CA ASP A 98 -2.33 8.09 2.65
C ASP A 98 -0.95 8.76 2.49
N ASN A 99 0.04 8.30 3.23
CA ASN A 99 1.41 8.79 3.11
C ASN A 99 2.20 8.21 1.92
N ASN A 100 1.63 7.25 1.19
CA ASN A 100 2.27 6.55 0.06
C ASN A 100 1.39 6.55 -1.20
N LEU A 101 0.67 7.65 -1.46
CA LEU A 101 -0.26 7.76 -2.60
C LEU A 101 0.42 7.59 -3.97
N ASP A 102 1.70 7.91 -4.07
CA ASP A 102 2.52 7.71 -5.26
C ASP A 102 2.61 6.23 -5.68
N ILE A 103 2.87 5.34 -4.72
CA ILE A 103 2.89 3.90 -5.01
C ILE A 103 1.50 3.36 -5.35
N ILE A 104 0.45 3.92 -4.71
CA ILE A 104 -0.94 3.54 -5.00
C ILE A 104 -1.31 3.91 -6.43
N LYS A 105 -0.96 5.11 -6.89
CA LYS A 105 -1.18 5.52 -8.29
C LYS A 105 -0.48 4.58 -9.27
N ILE A 106 0.79 4.25 -9.00
CA ILE A 106 1.56 3.31 -9.82
C ILE A 106 0.86 1.94 -9.86
N ALA A 107 0.38 1.45 -8.72
CA ALA A 107 -0.32 0.18 -8.61
C ALA A 107 -1.65 0.18 -9.37
N LEU A 108 -2.41 1.28 -9.33
CA LEU A 108 -3.65 1.45 -10.08
C LEU A 108 -3.39 1.53 -11.61
N ASP A 109 -2.36 2.26 -12.04
CA ASP A 109 -1.96 2.33 -13.44
C ASP A 109 -1.54 0.94 -13.96
N GLU A 110 -0.87 0.13 -13.13
CA GLU A 110 -0.51 -1.24 -13.48
C GLU A 110 -1.73 -2.16 -13.62
N LEU A 111 -2.78 -1.98 -12.81
CA LEU A 111 -4.03 -2.74 -12.96
C LEU A 111 -4.67 -2.54 -14.33
N MET A 112 -4.62 -1.32 -14.84
CA MET A 112 -5.18 -0.96 -16.15
C MET A 112 -4.27 -1.37 -17.31
N SER A 113 -3.03 -1.77 -17.03
CA SER A 113 -2.08 -2.24 -18.06
C SER A 113 -2.28 -3.72 -18.37
N ASN A 114 -2.09 -4.11 -19.63
CA ASN A 114 -2.16 -5.51 -20.08
C ASN A 114 -0.82 -6.26 -19.92
N LEU A 115 0.08 -5.79 -19.05
CA LEU A 115 1.36 -6.43 -18.81
C LEU A 115 1.17 -7.70 -17.96
N GLU A 116 1.81 -8.79 -18.36
CA GLU A 116 1.79 -10.09 -17.66
C GLU A 116 2.70 -10.12 -16.40
N GLU A 117 3.31 -9.01 -16.03
CA GLU A 117 4.18 -8.92 -14.85
C GLU A 117 3.35 -8.94 -13.55
N GLU A 118 3.94 -9.46 -12.47
CA GLU A 118 3.35 -9.38 -11.12
C GLU A 118 3.06 -7.92 -10.75
N LYS A 119 1.79 -7.63 -10.50
CA LYS A 119 1.31 -6.29 -10.23
C LYS A 119 1.45 -5.96 -8.74
N ILE A 120 1.89 -4.74 -8.43
CA ILE A 120 2.03 -4.23 -7.05
C ILE A 120 0.70 -4.37 -6.31
N PHE A 121 -0.43 -4.05 -6.97
CA PHE A 121 -1.75 -4.14 -6.37
C PHE A 121 -2.11 -5.57 -5.97
N SER A 122 -1.77 -6.58 -6.78
CA SER A 122 -2.05 -7.98 -6.45
C SER A 122 -1.28 -8.42 -5.21
N LYS A 123 0.01 -8.12 -5.13
CA LYS A 123 0.84 -8.43 -3.95
C LYS A 123 0.31 -7.75 -2.69
N PHE A 124 -0.05 -6.47 -2.80
CA PHE A 124 -0.66 -5.71 -1.71
C PHE A 124 -1.97 -6.34 -1.25
N SER A 125 -2.87 -6.66 -2.18
CA SER A 125 -4.14 -7.28 -1.89
C SER A 125 -3.98 -8.63 -1.19
N ASP A 126 -3.08 -9.48 -1.70
CA ASP A 126 -2.80 -10.80 -1.14
C ASP A 126 -2.28 -10.69 0.30
N GLU A 127 -1.35 -9.78 0.57
CA GLU A 127 -0.79 -9.60 1.91
C GLU A 127 -1.84 -9.08 2.91
N VAL A 128 -2.62 -8.05 2.53
CA VAL A 128 -3.67 -7.51 3.41
C VAL A 128 -4.78 -8.53 3.64
N LEU A 129 -5.28 -9.20 2.60
CA LEU A 129 -6.34 -10.20 2.71
C LEU A 129 -5.91 -11.40 3.55
N LYS A 130 -4.69 -11.88 3.38
CA LYS A 130 -4.12 -12.96 4.20
C LYS A 130 -4.11 -12.57 5.68
N ASN A 131 -3.61 -11.40 6.01
CA ASN A 131 -3.52 -10.95 7.40
C ASN A 131 -4.91 -10.72 8.03
N LEU A 132 -5.84 -10.06 7.34
CA LEU A 132 -7.23 -9.89 7.80
C LEU A 132 -7.93 -11.22 7.97
N THR A 133 -7.76 -12.16 7.03
CA THR A 133 -8.34 -13.51 7.11
C THR A 133 -7.86 -14.24 8.37
N ASN A 134 -6.56 -14.16 8.68
CA ASN A 134 -5.99 -14.75 9.89
C ASN A 134 -6.55 -14.12 11.17
N ILE A 135 -6.70 -12.79 11.20
CA ILE A 135 -7.33 -12.09 12.34
C ILE A 135 -8.76 -12.61 12.55
N PHE A 136 -9.59 -12.65 11.52
CA PHE A 136 -10.97 -13.11 11.67
C PHE A 136 -11.04 -14.58 12.06
N GLN A 137 -10.20 -15.46 11.51
CA GLN A 137 -10.15 -16.86 11.89
C GLN A 137 -9.80 -16.99 13.39
N GLU A 138 -8.81 -16.28 13.86
CA GLU A 138 -8.39 -16.27 15.26
C GLU A 138 -9.52 -15.81 16.18
N GLN A 139 -10.28 -14.76 15.82
CA GLN A 139 -11.39 -14.27 16.61
C GLN A 139 -12.60 -15.24 16.63
N ILE A 140 -12.82 -15.97 15.53
CA ILE A 140 -13.80 -17.07 15.49
C ILE A 140 -13.37 -18.19 16.44
N ASP A 141 -12.11 -18.62 16.39
CA ASP A 141 -11.58 -19.70 17.22
C ASP A 141 -11.60 -19.35 18.73
N LYS A 142 -11.40 -18.07 19.06
CA LYS A 142 -11.55 -17.52 20.41
C LYS A 142 -13.04 -17.33 20.86
N GLY A 143 -13.99 -17.55 19.96
CA GLY A 143 -15.43 -17.34 20.23
C GLY A 143 -15.85 -15.88 20.41
N LYS A 144 -14.98 -14.92 20.04
CA LYS A 144 -15.26 -13.48 20.15
C LYS A 144 -16.23 -12.98 19.07
N ILE A 145 -16.31 -13.67 17.94
CA ILE A 145 -17.27 -13.41 16.87
C ILE A 145 -18.01 -14.68 16.47
N ARG A 146 -19.19 -14.51 15.89
CA ARG A 146 -19.97 -15.63 15.37
C ARG A 146 -19.23 -16.34 14.23
N LYS A 147 -19.57 -17.59 13.94
CA LYS A 147 -19.01 -18.32 12.82
C LYS A 147 -19.45 -17.69 11.50
N ILE A 148 -18.52 -17.09 10.79
CA ILE A 148 -18.72 -16.44 9.49
C ILE A 148 -17.70 -16.97 8.49
N ASN A 149 -17.89 -16.64 7.22
CA ASN A 149 -16.83 -16.81 6.22
C ASN A 149 -15.75 -15.73 6.43
N HIS A 150 -14.63 -16.10 7.05
CA HIS A 150 -13.52 -15.20 7.39
C HIS A 150 -12.90 -14.51 6.16
N SER A 151 -12.83 -15.21 5.01
CA SER A 151 -12.31 -14.61 3.78
C SER A 151 -13.27 -13.57 3.19
N ALA A 152 -14.58 -13.80 3.29
CA ALA A 152 -15.57 -12.81 2.88
C ALA A 152 -15.55 -11.57 3.80
N ALA A 153 -15.37 -11.77 5.11
CA ALA A 153 -15.18 -10.67 6.06
C ALA A 153 -13.92 -9.84 5.75
N ALA A 154 -12.80 -10.51 5.48
CA ALA A 154 -11.56 -9.86 5.08
C ALA A 154 -11.71 -9.05 3.79
N LEU A 155 -12.36 -9.64 2.77
CA LEU A 155 -12.61 -8.95 1.50
C LEU A 155 -13.52 -7.73 1.68
N THR A 156 -14.55 -7.81 2.53
CA THR A 156 -15.43 -6.66 2.82
C THR A 156 -14.65 -5.49 3.41
N VAL A 157 -13.84 -5.75 4.43
CA VAL A 157 -13.00 -4.71 5.06
C VAL A 157 -12.00 -4.14 4.07
N PHE A 158 -11.30 -5.01 3.32
CA PHE A 158 -10.34 -4.59 2.30
C PHE A 158 -10.97 -3.70 1.23
N SER A 159 -12.15 -4.08 0.73
CA SER A 159 -12.86 -3.32 -0.31
C SER A 159 -13.24 -1.92 0.16
N VAL A 160 -13.71 -1.78 1.41
CA VAL A 160 -14.05 -0.46 1.97
C VAL A 160 -12.81 0.43 2.10
N ILE A 161 -11.65 -0.13 2.49
CA ILE A 161 -10.41 0.62 2.60
C ILE A 161 -9.94 1.10 1.21
N VAL A 162 -9.88 0.18 0.24
CA VAL A 162 -9.39 0.49 -1.11
C VAL A 162 -10.29 1.50 -1.79
N GLU A 163 -11.61 1.27 -1.78
CA GLU A 163 -12.58 2.20 -2.38
C GLU A 163 -12.58 3.55 -1.65
N GLY A 164 -12.47 3.52 -0.32
CA GLY A 164 -12.37 4.74 0.49
C GLY A 164 -11.16 5.58 0.09
N ILE A 165 -9.97 4.99 -0.04
CA ILE A 165 -8.76 5.70 -0.47
C ILE A 165 -8.94 6.27 -1.88
N ILE A 166 -9.47 5.48 -2.82
CA ILE A 166 -9.71 5.94 -4.19
C ILE A 166 -10.67 7.15 -4.18
N PHE A 167 -11.83 7.00 -3.53
CA PHE A 167 -12.83 8.05 -3.48
C PHE A 167 -12.34 9.32 -2.78
N TRP A 168 -11.75 9.19 -1.58
CA TRP A 168 -11.37 10.36 -0.77
C TRP A 168 -10.17 11.11 -1.29
N LYS A 169 -9.21 10.41 -1.91
CA LYS A 169 -7.93 11.01 -2.31
C LYS A 169 -7.87 11.37 -3.80
N PHE A 170 -8.61 10.69 -4.65
CA PHE A 170 -8.54 10.89 -6.09
C PHE A 170 -9.80 11.52 -6.68
N GLU A 171 -10.99 11.24 -6.13
CA GLU A 171 -12.26 11.73 -6.69
C GLU A 171 -12.88 12.87 -5.89
N SER A 172 -12.74 12.90 -4.57
CA SER A 172 -13.36 13.90 -3.71
C SER A 172 -12.33 14.68 -2.89
N LYS A 173 -12.68 15.93 -2.56
CA LYS A 173 -11.90 16.76 -1.62
C LYS A 173 -12.43 16.58 -0.19
N VAL A 174 -12.58 15.34 0.26
CA VAL A 174 -13.02 15.04 1.63
C VAL A 174 -11.89 15.33 2.60
N SER A 175 -12.22 15.93 3.74
CA SER A 175 -11.22 16.19 4.79
C SER A 175 -10.79 14.88 5.48
N ASN A 176 -9.61 14.90 6.11
CA ASN A 176 -9.14 13.74 6.88
C ASN A 176 -10.07 13.43 8.07
N ASP A 177 -10.70 14.44 8.68
CA ASP A 177 -11.66 14.24 9.77
C ASP A 177 -12.90 13.48 9.30
N ASP A 178 -13.40 13.77 8.09
CA ASP A 178 -14.53 13.05 7.50
C ASP A 178 -14.13 11.60 7.17
N THR A 179 -12.93 11.39 6.62
CA THR A 179 -12.39 10.04 6.34
C THR A 179 -12.38 9.19 7.62
N ASN A 180 -11.94 9.77 8.72
CA ASN A 180 -11.86 9.15 10.01
C ASN A 180 -13.24 8.72 10.51
N LYS A 181 -14.20 9.60 10.43
CA LYS A 181 -15.57 9.33 10.82
C LYS A 181 -16.20 8.21 9.98
N TYR A 182 -15.98 8.20 8.66
CA TYR A 182 -16.47 7.10 7.80
C TYR A 182 -15.90 5.75 8.22
N LEU A 183 -14.61 5.69 8.56
CA LEU A 183 -13.99 4.44 8.99
C LEU A 183 -14.57 3.98 10.34
N ASP A 184 -14.77 4.89 11.29
CA ASP A 184 -15.38 4.58 12.59
C ASP A 184 -16.84 4.09 12.43
N ASP A 185 -17.65 4.78 11.62
CA ASP A 185 -19.04 4.38 11.34
C ASP A 185 -19.11 3.03 10.62
N PHE A 186 -18.22 2.78 9.68
CA PHE A 186 -18.11 1.48 9.01
C PHE A 186 -17.79 0.37 10.01
N LEU A 187 -16.79 0.57 10.87
CA LEU A 187 -16.39 -0.42 11.85
C LEU A 187 -17.50 -0.72 12.85
N ASP A 188 -18.24 0.28 13.32
CA ASP A 188 -19.38 0.09 14.20
C ASP A 188 -20.46 -0.80 13.55
N ILE A 189 -20.83 -0.53 12.31
CA ILE A 189 -21.79 -1.33 11.55
C ILE A 189 -21.26 -2.76 11.34
N PHE A 190 -20.00 -2.88 10.91
CA PHE A 190 -19.42 -4.17 10.59
C PHE A 190 -19.28 -5.06 11.81
N ILE A 191 -18.74 -4.55 12.91
CA ILE A 191 -18.52 -5.29 14.16
C ILE A 191 -19.85 -5.75 14.77
N LYS A 192 -20.85 -4.87 14.83
CA LYS A 192 -22.20 -5.23 15.28
C LYS A 192 -22.84 -6.34 14.42
N GLY A 193 -22.48 -6.41 13.14
CA GLY A 193 -22.96 -7.44 12.22
C GLY A 193 -22.30 -8.81 12.40
N ILE A 194 -21.12 -8.88 13.02
CA ILE A 194 -20.35 -10.13 13.17
C ILE A 194 -20.17 -10.62 14.60
N THR A 195 -20.42 -9.78 15.60
CA THR A 195 -20.43 -10.17 17.03
C THR A 195 -21.71 -10.93 17.39
N ASN A 196 -21.64 -11.69 18.49
CA ASN A 196 -22.80 -12.43 19.05
C ASN A 196 -23.74 -11.49 19.80
#